data_b031a19744904801d52c9733ec1e26f3
#
_entry.id   b031a19744904801d52c9733ec1e26f3
#
_cell.length_a   1.000
_cell.length_b   1.000
_cell.length_c   1.000
_cell.angle_alpha   90.00
_cell.angle_beta   90.00
_cell.angle_gamma   90.00
#
_symmetry.space_group_name_H-M   'P 1'
#
loop_
_entity.id
_entity.type
_entity.pdbx_description
1 polymer ?
#
loop_
_entity_poly.entity_id
_entity_poly.type
_entity_poly.pdbx_seq_one_letter_code
_entity_poly.pdbx_strand_id
1 'polypeptide(L)'
;MCIDDSQYHPDKNPDDPEGAKQTFQLIQQAYDVLSDPQERAWYDNHREEILRGARGEELDQDGLDIFQYFTSSCYSGFGDDEKGFYGVYREVFNSLAAEDAEFLDGDSEDEEEFPCFGKSDDEYETVVGPFYAFWSCYSTARSFSWLDKYDTRQGENRWVKRKMEAENKKIRDKARKERNEAVRNLVNFVR
;
A
#
# COMPACT_ATOMS: atom_id res chain seq x y z
N MET A 1 -20.41 14.91 -10.59
CA MET A 1 -20.17 14.98 -12.05
C MET A 1 -20.51 13.59 -12.56
N CYS A 2 -21.71 13.43 -13.15
CA CYS A 2 -22.17 12.14 -13.66
C CYS A 2 -21.42 11.90 -14.98
N ILE A 3 -20.53 10.92 -15.00
CA ILE A 3 -20.02 10.39 -16.25
C ILE A 3 -21.19 9.64 -16.87
N ASP A 4 -21.55 10.00 -18.10
CA ASP A 4 -22.62 9.31 -18.82
C ASP A 4 -22.09 7.95 -19.27
N ASP A 5 -22.27 6.91 -18.44
CA ASP A 5 -21.87 5.53 -18.69
C ASP A 5 -22.37 5.01 -20.07
N SER A 6 -23.41 5.66 -20.60
CA SER A 6 -23.99 5.30 -21.89
C SER A 6 -23.06 5.59 -23.07
N GLN A 7 -22.03 6.44 -22.90
CA GLN A 7 -21.14 6.87 -23.99
C GLN A 7 -20.12 5.77 -24.35
N TYR A 8 -19.71 4.95 -23.38
CA TYR A 8 -18.70 3.89 -23.55
C TYR A 8 -19.31 2.48 -23.53
N HIS A 9 -20.66 2.37 -23.60
CA HIS A 9 -21.29 1.07 -23.67
C HIS A 9 -20.96 0.37 -25.00
N PRO A 10 -20.57 -0.95 -25.01
CA PRO A 10 -20.22 -1.67 -26.24
C PRO A 10 -21.26 -1.62 -27.32
N ASP A 11 -22.56 -1.66 -26.98
CA ASP A 11 -23.66 -1.59 -27.94
C ASP A 11 -23.75 -0.25 -28.71
N LYS A 12 -23.14 0.80 -28.15
CA LYS A 12 -23.12 2.13 -28.78
C LYS A 12 -21.83 2.44 -29.53
N ASN A 13 -20.84 1.56 -29.43
CA ASN A 13 -19.54 1.67 -30.08
C ASN A 13 -19.26 0.45 -30.98
N PRO A 14 -20.05 0.26 -32.05
CA PRO A 14 -19.89 -0.92 -32.91
C PRO A 14 -18.57 -0.93 -33.70
N ASP A 15 -17.92 0.22 -33.85
CA ASP A 15 -16.65 0.35 -34.56
C ASP A 15 -15.45 -0.18 -33.75
N ASP A 16 -15.52 -0.15 -32.41
CA ASP A 16 -14.51 -0.72 -31.50
C ASP A 16 -15.17 -1.26 -30.21
N PRO A 17 -15.85 -2.40 -30.29
CA PRO A 17 -16.58 -2.96 -29.14
C PRO A 17 -15.64 -3.46 -28.02
N GLU A 18 -14.43 -3.91 -28.37
CA GLU A 18 -13.47 -4.42 -27.38
C GLU A 18 -12.82 -3.27 -26.58
N GLY A 19 -12.38 -2.21 -27.24
CA GLY A 19 -11.89 -1.01 -26.58
C GLY A 19 -12.95 -0.31 -25.73
N ALA A 20 -14.19 -0.26 -26.23
CA ALA A 20 -15.32 0.27 -25.47
C ALA A 20 -15.59 -0.57 -24.21
N LYS A 21 -15.55 -1.90 -24.30
CA LYS A 21 -15.71 -2.80 -23.16
C LYS A 21 -14.64 -2.61 -22.10
N GLN A 22 -13.37 -2.50 -22.50
CA GLN A 22 -12.26 -2.26 -21.59
C GLN A 22 -12.41 -0.92 -20.87
N THR A 23 -12.74 0.13 -21.62
CA THR A 23 -12.97 1.46 -21.06
C THR A 23 -14.16 1.48 -20.10
N PHE A 24 -15.25 0.82 -20.45
CA PHE A 24 -16.43 0.70 -19.59
C PHE A 24 -16.10 -0.03 -18.28
N GLN A 25 -15.33 -1.12 -18.34
CA GLN A 25 -14.88 -1.84 -17.15
C GLN A 25 -14.03 -0.99 -16.22
N LEU A 26 -13.11 -0.17 -16.77
CA LEU A 26 -12.30 0.76 -15.98
C LEU A 26 -13.16 1.85 -15.31
N ILE A 27 -14.16 2.37 -16.03
CA ILE A 27 -15.09 3.35 -15.47
C ILE A 27 -15.93 2.73 -14.35
N GLN A 28 -16.39 1.49 -14.54
CA GLN A 28 -17.17 0.77 -13.54
C GLN A 28 -16.35 0.53 -12.27
N GLN A 29 -15.11 0.06 -12.40
CA GLN A 29 -14.20 -0.12 -11.27
C GLN A 29 -13.94 1.19 -10.50
N ALA A 30 -13.67 2.28 -11.24
CA ALA A 30 -13.50 3.58 -10.61
C ALA A 30 -14.77 4.05 -9.89
N TYR A 31 -15.95 3.78 -10.45
CA TYR A 31 -17.21 4.11 -9.82
C TYR A 31 -17.44 3.29 -8.55
N ASP A 32 -17.18 2.00 -8.57
CA ASP A 32 -17.36 1.12 -7.42
C ASP A 32 -16.57 1.62 -6.20
N VAL A 33 -15.33 2.05 -6.40
CA VAL A 33 -14.49 2.64 -5.35
C VAL A 33 -14.96 4.05 -4.95
N LEU A 34 -15.16 4.95 -5.92
CA LEU A 34 -15.43 6.36 -5.64
C LEU A 34 -16.89 6.67 -5.29
N SER A 35 -17.80 5.71 -5.42
CA SER A 35 -19.20 5.84 -4.99
C SER A 35 -19.36 5.71 -3.49
N ASP A 36 -18.47 4.99 -2.80
CA ASP A 36 -18.45 4.95 -1.34
C ASP A 36 -17.81 6.24 -0.77
N PRO A 37 -18.51 6.95 0.14
CA PRO A 37 -18.00 8.21 0.70
C PRO A 37 -16.69 8.05 1.50
N GLN A 38 -16.45 6.91 2.14
CA GLN A 38 -15.24 6.67 2.95
C GLN A 38 -14.05 6.36 2.05
N GLU A 39 -14.24 5.50 1.07
CA GLU A 39 -13.22 5.16 0.08
C GLU A 39 -12.85 6.37 -0.76
N ARG A 40 -13.84 7.16 -1.16
CA ARG A 40 -13.61 8.43 -1.86
C ARG A 40 -12.81 9.42 -1.03
N ALA A 41 -13.14 9.61 0.25
CA ALA A 41 -12.40 10.52 1.13
C ALA A 41 -10.96 10.04 1.32
N TRP A 42 -10.76 8.73 1.42
CA TRP A 42 -9.43 8.14 1.48
C TRP A 42 -8.66 8.40 0.17
N TYR A 43 -9.26 8.11 -0.99
CA TYR A 43 -8.68 8.39 -2.32
C TYR A 43 -8.32 9.88 -2.49
N ASP A 44 -9.22 10.79 -2.13
CA ASP A 44 -8.99 12.23 -2.26
C ASP A 44 -7.79 12.69 -1.40
N ASN A 45 -7.57 12.09 -0.23
CA ASN A 45 -6.44 12.38 0.64
C ASN A 45 -5.10 11.83 0.12
N HIS A 46 -5.10 10.72 -0.62
CA HIS A 46 -3.89 10.05 -1.13
C HIS A 46 -3.75 10.16 -2.66
N ARG A 47 -4.57 11.01 -3.29
CA ARG A 47 -4.66 11.13 -4.75
C ARG A 47 -3.31 11.40 -5.42
N GLU A 48 -2.51 12.28 -4.85
CA GLU A 48 -1.19 12.66 -5.39
C GLU A 48 -0.24 11.46 -5.42
N GLU A 49 -0.21 10.66 -4.36
CA GLU A 49 0.62 9.48 -4.22
C GLU A 49 0.16 8.36 -5.17
N ILE A 50 -1.14 8.10 -5.23
CA ILE A 50 -1.73 7.11 -6.15
C ILE A 50 -1.44 7.46 -7.61
N LEU A 51 -1.60 8.74 -8.00
CA LEU A 51 -1.32 9.18 -9.36
C LEU A 51 0.18 9.15 -9.69
N ARG A 52 1.06 9.35 -8.71
CA ARG A 52 2.50 9.25 -8.87
C ARG A 52 2.92 7.80 -9.13
N GLY A 53 2.44 6.85 -8.30
CA GLY A 53 2.67 5.41 -8.50
C GLY A 53 2.11 4.91 -9.84
N ALA A 54 0.92 5.35 -10.22
CA ALA A 54 0.31 5.00 -11.52
C ALA A 54 1.08 5.52 -12.74
N ARG A 55 1.90 6.59 -12.57
CA ARG A 55 2.78 7.13 -13.64
C ARG A 55 4.13 6.41 -13.73
N GLY A 56 4.42 5.46 -12.83
CA GLY A 56 5.71 4.79 -12.78
C GLY A 56 6.87 5.74 -12.44
N GLU A 57 6.58 6.88 -11.80
CA GLU A 57 7.60 7.76 -11.26
C GLU A 57 8.26 7.00 -10.09
N GLU A 58 9.56 6.71 -10.22
CA GLU A 58 10.32 6.05 -9.16
C GLU A 58 10.18 6.86 -7.88
N LEU A 59 9.49 6.27 -6.91
CA LEU A 59 9.51 6.77 -5.55
C LEU A 59 10.90 6.48 -5.01
N ASP A 60 11.64 7.55 -4.68
CA ASP A 60 12.96 7.47 -4.06
C ASP A 60 12.98 6.38 -2.97
N GLN A 61 13.92 5.44 -3.08
CA GLN A 61 14.51 4.53 -2.06
C GLN A 61 13.63 4.04 -0.88
N ASP A 62 12.35 4.33 -0.85
CA ASP A 62 11.47 4.10 0.32
C ASP A 62 10.78 2.73 0.36
N GLY A 63 11.18 1.79 -0.52
CA GLY A 63 10.61 0.44 -0.56
C GLY A 63 9.41 0.30 -1.49
N LEU A 64 8.63 -0.78 -1.30
CA LEU A 64 7.48 -1.12 -2.14
C LEU A 64 6.42 0.00 -2.14
N ASP A 65 6.08 0.49 -3.33
CA ASP A 65 4.91 1.35 -3.51
C ASP A 65 3.62 0.52 -3.38
N ILE A 66 2.97 0.67 -2.23
CA ILE A 66 1.73 -0.05 -1.93
C ILE A 66 0.49 0.61 -2.55
N PHE A 67 0.57 1.87 -2.98
CA PHE A 67 -0.61 2.60 -3.47
C PHE A 67 -1.16 2.04 -4.78
N GLN A 68 -0.32 1.41 -5.60
CA GLN A 68 -0.75 0.71 -6.81
C GLN A 68 -1.67 -0.48 -6.54
N TYR A 69 -1.68 -1.01 -5.32
CA TYR A 69 -2.48 -2.18 -4.91
C TYR A 69 -3.83 -1.84 -4.29
N PHE A 70 -4.20 -0.55 -4.23
CA PHE A 70 -5.51 -0.10 -3.78
C PHE A 70 -6.54 -0.05 -4.92
N THR A 71 -6.37 -0.85 -5.93
CA THR A 71 -7.29 -0.95 -7.05
C THR A 71 -7.52 -2.40 -7.43
N SER A 72 -8.73 -2.74 -7.86
CA SER A 72 -9.04 -4.08 -8.36
C SER A 72 -8.36 -4.40 -9.71
N SER A 73 -7.75 -3.41 -10.35
CA SER A 73 -7.00 -3.60 -11.59
C SER A 73 -5.63 -4.23 -11.40
N CYS A 74 -5.12 -4.33 -10.18
CA CYS A 74 -3.84 -4.95 -9.88
C CYS A 74 -3.89 -6.49 -9.95
N TYR A 75 -5.07 -7.11 -9.96
CA TYR A 75 -5.24 -8.54 -10.06
C TYR A 75 -6.30 -8.93 -11.11
N SER A 76 -6.31 -10.20 -11.50
CA SER A 76 -7.26 -10.76 -12.46
C SER A 76 -7.93 -12.01 -11.88
N GLY A 77 -9.16 -11.84 -11.36
CA GLY A 77 -9.89 -12.93 -10.71
C GLY A 77 -9.38 -13.26 -9.31
N PHE A 78 -10.08 -14.17 -8.64
CA PHE A 78 -9.81 -14.55 -7.23
C PHE A 78 -9.04 -15.88 -7.14
N GLY A 79 -8.07 -16.08 -8.04
CA GLY A 79 -7.21 -17.27 -8.05
C GLY A 79 -5.96 -17.11 -7.17
N ASP A 80 -5.24 -18.23 -7.02
CA ASP A 80 -3.97 -18.32 -6.29
C ASP A 80 -2.74 -18.18 -7.19
N ASP A 81 -2.95 -18.00 -8.49
CA ASP A 81 -1.94 -17.76 -9.51
C ASP A 81 -1.31 -16.36 -9.34
N GLU A 82 -0.17 -16.11 -10.01
CA GLU A 82 0.59 -14.86 -9.90
C GLU A 82 -0.22 -13.59 -10.21
N LYS A 83 -1.26 -13.70 -11.04
CA LYS A 83 -2.15 -12.60 -11.41
C LYS A 83 -3.46 -12.60 -10.65
N GLY A 84 -3.75 -13.65 -9.90
CA GLY A 84 -4.95 -13.76 -9.09
C GLY A 84 -4.84 -12.94 -7.80
N PHE A 85 -5.98 -12.63 -7.19
CA PHE A 85 -6.09 -11.85 -5.96
C PHE A 85 -5.15 -12.38 -4.87
N TYR A 86 -5.24 -13.68 -4.55
CA TYR A 86 -4.40 -14.27 -3.49
C TYR A 86 -2.92 -14.28 -3.85
N GLY A 87 -2.57 -14.48 -5.13
CA GLY A 87 -1.18 -14.45 -5.59
C GLY A 87 -0.57 -13.06 -5.44
N VAL A 88 -1.25 -12.04 -5.96
CA VAL A 88 -0.78 -10.64 -5.92
C VAL A 88 -0.60 -10.16 -4.48
N TYR A 89 -1.61 -10.29 -3.61
CA TYR A 89 -1.50 -9.77 -2.25
C TYR A 89 -0.54 -10.59 -1.37
N ARG A 90 -0.40 -11.88 -1.61
CA ARG A 90 0.65 -12.68 -0.96
C ARG A 90 2.05 -12.14 -1.27
N GLU A 91 2.33 -11.82 -2.54
CA GLU A 91 3.61 -11.22 -2.95
C GLU A 91 3.83 -9.85 -2.31
N VAL A 92 2.80 -9.00 -2.28
CA VAL A 92 2.85 -7.68 -1.66
C VAL A 92 3.20 -7.77 -0.17
N PHE A 93 2.51 -8.62 0.59
CA PHE A 93 2.78 -8.76 2.03
C PHE A 93 4.11 -9.46 2.33
N ASN A 94 4.55 -10.39 1.48
CA ASN A 94 5.89 -10.98 1.57
C ASN A 94 6.98 -9.93 1.32
N SER A 95 6.79 -9.05 0.34
CA SER A 95 7.73 -7.96 0.07
C SER A 95 7.80 -6.97 1.24
N LEU A 96 6.65 -6.61 1.83
CA LEU A 96 6.59 -5.76 3.03
C LEU A 96 7.30 -6.41 4.22
N ALA A 97 7.11 -7.71 4.43
CA ALA A 97 7.78 -8.47 5.48
C ALA A 97 9.29 -8.50 5.26
N ALA A 98 9.74 -8.74 4.03
CA ALA A 98 11.16 -8.75 3.67
C ALA A 98 11.82 -7.38 3.91
N GLU A 99 11.15 -6.29 3.54
CA GLU A 99 11.65 -4.93 3.81
C GLU A 99 11.84 -4.65 5.30
N ASP A 100 10.91 -5.08 6.15
CA ASP A 100 11.01 -4.86 7.59
C ASP A 100 12.00 -5.82 8.26
N ALA A 101 12.15 -7.05 7.74
CA ALA A 101 13.09 -8.03 8.25
C ALA A 101 14.55 -7.53 8.20
N GLU A 102 14.90 -6.69 7.22
CA GLU A 102 16.23 -6.07 7.14
C GLU A 102 16.56 -5.14 8.32
N PHE A 103 15.54 -4.66 9.03
CA PHE A 103 15.66 -3.71 10.15
C PHE A 103 15.39 -4.36 11.51
N LEU A 104 15.01 -5.65 11.54
CA LEU A 104 14.90 -6.40 12.77
C LEU A 104 16.29 -6.90 13.16
N ASP A 105 16.68 -6.66 14.40
CA ASP A 105 17.96 -7.15 14.92
C ASP A 105 17.94 -8.69 14.94
N GLY A 106 18.81 -9.32 14.13
CA GLY A 106 18.89 -10.78 13.95
C GLY A 106 19.38 -11.56 15.18
N ASP A 107 19.43 -10.94 16.37
CA ASP A 107 19.89 -11.57 17.64
C ASP A 107 18.70 -12.05 18.52
N SER A 108 17.45 -11.87 18.08
CA SER A 108 16.31 -12.45 18.79
C SER A 108 16.14 -13.91 18.35
N GLU A 109 16.27 -14.85 19.31
CA GLU A 109 16.00 -16.29 19.12
C GLU A 109 14.54 -16.56 18.68
N ASP A 110 13.67 -15.58 18.78
CA ASP A 110 12.32 -15.56 18.23
C ASP A 110 12.38 -14.81 16.88
N GLU A 111 12.63 -15.50 15.77
CA GLU A 111 12.34 -14.98 14.45
C GLU A 111 10.84 -14.64 14.42
N GLU A 112 10.48 -13.37 14.51
CA GLU A 112 9.08 -12.94 14.30
C GLU A 112 8.70 -13.30 12.85
N GLU A 113 8.13 -14.48 12.69
CA GLU A 113 7.62 -14.94 11.40
C GLU A 113 6.39 -14.13 11.05
N PHE A 114 6.51 -13.26 10.02
CA PHE A 114 5.40 -12.49 9.53
C PHE A 114 4.29 -13.39 8.99
N PRO A 115 3.04 -13.33 9.50
CA PRO A 115 1.96 -14.15 8.99
C PRO A 115 1.70 -13.88 7.51
N CYS A 116 1.67 -14.95 6.69
CA CYS A 116 1.44 -14.86 5.27
C CYS A 116 -0.05 -14.55 4.95
N PHE A 117 -0.30 -13.97 3.78
CA PHE A 117 -1.66 -13.65 3.31
C PHE A 117 -2.53 -14.90 3.08
N GLY A 118 -1.88 -16.04 2.81
CA GLY A 118 -2.57 -17.30 2.58
C GLY A 118 -3.07 -17.50 1.16
N LYS A 119 -3.97 -18.48 1.01
CA LYS A 119 -4.58 -18.92 -0.25
C LYS A 119 -6.09 -18.95 -0.13
N SER A 120 -6.77 -19.18 -1.25
CA SER A 120 -8.24 -19.22 -1.35
C SER A 120 -8.92 -20.29 -0.50
N ASP A 121 -8.21 -21.39 -0.20
CA ASP A 121 -8.71 -22.54 0.55
C ASP A 121 -8.12 -22.67 1.96
N ASP A 122 -7.33 -21.70 2.41
CA ASP A 122 -6.72 -21.71 3.73
C ASP A 122 -7.74 -21.51 4.85
N GLU A 123 -7.50 -22.18 5.98
CA GLU A 123 -8.38 -22.17 7.13
C GLU A 123 -8.29 -20.82 7.89
N TYR A 124 -9.45 -20.32 8.31
CA TYR A 124 -9.53 -19.04 8.98
C TYR A 124 -8.73 -18.97 10.29
N GLU A 125 -8.82 -20.02 11.12
CA GLU A 125 -8.22 -20.01 12.47
C GLU A 125 -6.68 -20.09 12.42
N THR A 126 -6.12 -20.75 11.43
CA THR A 126 -4.69 -21.05 11.36
C THR A 126 -3.90 -20.08 10.48
N VAL A 127 -4.54 -19.49 9.46
CA VAL A 127 -3.86 -18.61 8.49
C VAL A 127 -4.49 -17.24 8.44
N VAL A 128 -5.79 -17.15 8.13
CA VAL A 128 -6.46 -15.86 7.86
C VAL A 128 -6.57 -15.01 9.13
N GLY A 129 -6.97 -15.60 10.25
CA GLY A 129 -7.10 -14.93 11.54
C GLY A 129 -5.77 -14.32 12.03
N PRO A 130 -4.70 -15.11 12.12
CA PRO A 130 -3.36 -14.61 12.46
C PRO A 130 -2.86 -13.50 11.54
N PHE A 131 -3.06 -13.62 10.22
CA PHE A 131 -2.72 -12.58 9.27
C PHE A 131 -3.39 -11.25 9.62
N TYR A 132 -4.71 -11.20 9.71
CA TYR A 132 -5.41 -9.96 10.04
C TYR A 132 -5.11 -9.43 11.44
N ALA A 133 -4.90 -10.31 12.42
CA ALA A 133 -4.54 -9.90 13.78
C ALA A 133 -3.20 -9.15 13.80
N PHE A 134 -2.20 -9.65 13.11
CA PHE A 134 -0.87 -9.05 13.02
C PHE A 134 -0.89 -7.76 12.17
N TRP A 135 -1.31 -7.88 10.92
CA TRP A 135 -1.18 -6.77 9.95
C TRP A 135 -2.13 -5.60 10.22
N SER A 136 -3.25 -5.80 10.92
CA SER A 136 -4.10 -4.69 11.38
C SER A 136 -3.44 -3.81 12.44
N CYS A 137 -2.46 -4.36 13.18
CA CYS A 137 -1.68 -3.64 14.19
C CYS A 137 -0.25 -3.35 13.71
N TYR A 138 0.02 -3.54 12.42
CA TYR A 138 1.35 -3.41 11.83
C TYR A 138 2.06 -2.12 12.26
N SER A 139 3.36 -2.25 12.57
CA SER A 139 4.27 -1.15 12.87
C SER A 139 5.63 -1.46 12.27
N THR A 140 6.07 -0.65 11.32
CA THR A 140 7.35 -0.86 10.63
C THR A 140 8.55 -0.75 11.56
N ALA A 141 9.52 -1.62 11.37
CA ALA A 141 10.84 -1.58 12.04
C ALA A 141 11.80 -0.57 11.37
N ARG A 142 11.47 -0.05 10.19
CA ARG A 142 12.33 0.85 9.42
C ARG A 142 12.70 2.12 10.18
N SER A 143 13.97 2.51 10.10
CA SER A 143 14.51 3.65 10.84
C SER A 143 14.12 5.01 10.27
N PHE A 144 13.90 5.12 8.94
CA PHE A 144 13.69 6.36 8.20
C PHE A 144 14.82 7.40 8.38
N SER A 145 16.01 6.97 8.77
CA SER A 145 17.15 7.86 9.04
C SER A 145 17.66 8.60 7.79
N TRP A 146 17.39 8.08 6.60
CA TRP A 146 17.71 8.74 5.32
C TRP A 146 16.90 10.01 5.07
N LEU A 147 15.77 10.20 5.77
CA LEU A 147 14.97 11.42 5.72
C LEU A 147 15.48 12.52 6.64
N ASP A 148 16.53 12.28 7.43
CA ASP A 148 17.05 13.22 8.37
C ASP A 148 17.54 14.50 7.66
N LYS A 149 16.93 15.62 8.03
CA LYS A 149 17.23 16.93 7.44
C LYS A 149 18.57 17.49 7.91
N TYR A 150 18.99 17.14 9.12
CA TYR A 150 20.17 17.69 9.77
C TYR A 150 21.15 16.60 10.15
N ASP A 151 22.44 16.79 9.80
CA ASP A 151 23.52 15.99 10.38
C ASP A 151 23.85 16.50 11.79
N THR A 152 23.41 15.77 12.79
CA THR A 152 23.58 16.13 14.21
C THR A 152 25.04 16.23 14.63
N ARG A 153 25.98 15.64 13.87
CA ARG A 153 27.44 15.73 14.12
C ARG A 153 27.98 17.16 13.91
N GLN A 154 27.32 17.92 13.01
CA GLN A 154 27.72 19.31 12.67
C GLN A 154 27.20 20.36 13.67
N GLY A 155 26.46 19.96 14.68
CA GLY A 155 25.94 20.88 15.69
C GLY A 155 27.08 21.47 16.57
N GLU A 156 27.14 22.79 16.67
CA GLU A 156 28.18 23.51 17.39
C GLU A 156 28.18 23.26 18.92
N ASN A 157 26.99 23.00 19.48
CA ASN A 157 26.84 22.74 20.91
C ASN A 157 25.69 21.73 21.18
N ARG A 158 25.63 21.26 22.46
CA ARG A 158 24.65 20.25 22.87
C ARG A 158 23.19 20.68 22.66
N TRP A 159 22.90 21.96 22.81
CA TRP A 159 21.53 22.46 22.61
C TRP A 159 21.12 22.41 21.13
N VAL A 160 22.03 22.86 20.23
CA VAL A 160 21.81 22.80 18.78
C VAL A 160 21.62 21.34 18.33
N LYS A 161 22.48 20.41 18.77
CA LYS A 161 22.38 18.97 18.47
C LYS A 161 21.02 18.41 18.89
N ARG A 162 20.55 18.74 20.10
CA ARG A 162 19.21 18.29 20.56
C ARG A 162 18.08 18.86 19.73
N LYS A 163 18.18 20.10 19.26
CA LYS A 163 17.17 20.70 18.40
C LYS A 163 17.13 20.05 17.03
N MET A 164 18.30 19.79 16.43
CA MET A 164 18.43 19.07 15.17
C MET A 164 17.83 17.66 15.27
N GLU A 165 18.17 16.92 16.33
CA GLU A 165 17.63 15.56 16.55
C GLU A 165 16.11 15.58 16.77
N ALA A 166 15.58 16.56 17.48
CA ALA A 166 14.14 16.70 17.67
C ALA A 166 13.40 16.96 16.34
N GLU A 167 13.99 17.74 15.43
CA GLU A 167 13.40 17.97 14.10
C GLU A 167 13.53 16.72 13.22
N ASN A 168 14.68 16.05 13.19
CA ASN A 168 14.86 14.78 12.49
C ASN A 168 13.86 13.74 12.98
N LYS A 169 13.74 13.59 14.31
CA LYS A 169 12.77 12.66 14.91
C LYS A 169 11.34 12.94 14.46
N LYS A 170 10.91 14.20 14.37
CA LYS A 170 9.55 14.51 13.88
C LYS A 170 9.34 14.04 12.44
N ILE A 171 10.37 14.21 11.58
CA ILE A 171 10.30 13.77 10.19
C ILE A 171 10.19 12.25 10.13
N ARG A 172 11.06 11.53 10.86
CA ARG A 172 11.03 10.06 10.93
C ARG A 172 9.72 9.52 11.49
N ASP A 173 9.22 10.11 12.59
CA ASP A 173 7.97 9.69 13.22
C ASP A 173 6.76 9.93 12.30
N LYS A 174 6.77 11.02 11.51
CA LYS A 174 5.74 11.30 10.50
C LYS A 174 5.76 10.24 9.40
N ALA A 175 6.91 9.97 8.80
CA ALA A 175 7.07 8.98 7.74
C ALA A 175 6.68 7.57 8.23
N ARG A 176 7.10 7.18 9.44
CA ARG A 176 6.71 5.91 10.07
C ARG A 176 5.19 5.80 10.24
N LYS A 177 4.56 6.88 10.71
CA LYS A 177 3.11 6.92 10.87
C LYS A 177 2.39 6.76 9.53
N GLU A 178 2.79 7.49 8.50
CA GLU A 178 2.24 7.42 7.14
C GLU A 178 2.39 6.01 6.57
N ARG A 179 3.57 5.38 6.69
CA ARG A 179 3.79 4.00 6.24
C ARG A 179 2.89 3.02 6.97
N ASN A 180 2.79 3.10 8.29
CA ASN A 180 1.94 2.23 9.10
C ASN A 180 0.47 2.38 8.73
N GLU A 181 -0.02 3.61 8.56
CA GLU A 181 -1.40 3.88 8.15
C GLU A 181 -1.68 3.32 6.75
N ALA A 182 -0.76 3.51 5.81
CA ALA A 182 -0.90 3.01 4.45
C ALA A 182 -0.98 1.46 4.41
N VAL A 183 -0.10 0.75 5.14
CA VAL A 183 -0.16 -0.73 5.22
C VAL A 183 -1.44 -1.20 5.89
N ARG A 184 -1.86 -0.60 7.00
CA ARG A 184 -3.11 -0.96 7.69
C ARG A 184 -4.35 -0.70 6.82
N ASN A 185 -4.34 0.36 6.04
CA ASN A 185 -5.41 0.65 5.08
C ASN A 185 -5.44 -0.40 3.96
N LEU A 186 -4.27 -0.86 3.47
CA LEU A 186 -4.21 -1.96 2.51
C LEU A 186 -4.81 -3.25 3.10
N VAL A 187 -4.49 -3.57 4.36
CA VAL A 187 -5.09 -4.71 5.07
C VAL A 187 -6.62 -4.61 5.15
N ASN A 188 -7.14 -3.42 5.43
CA ASN A 188 -8.59 -3.18 5.45
C ASN A 188 -9.21 -3.29 4.05
N PHE A 189 -8.51 -2.85 3.02
CA PHE A 189 -8.96 -2.92 1.62
C PHE A 189 -9.09 -4.36 1.10
N VAL A 190 -8.18 -5.25 1.52
CA VAL A 190 -8.19 -6.67 1.08
C VAL A 190 -9.07 -7.59 1.96
N ARG A 191 -9.70 -7.04 2.97
CA ARG A 191 -10.59 -7.77 3.90
C ARG A 191 -11.99 -7.96 3.33
#